data_0f2bb99c683e84772185061237a106ce
#
_entry.id   0f2bb99c683e84772185061237a106ce
#
_cell.length_a   1.000
_cell.length_b   1.000
_cell.length_c   1.000
_cell.angle_alpha   90.00
_cell.angle_beta   90.00
_cell.angle_gamma   90.00
#
_symmetry.space_group_name_H-M   'P 1'
#
loop_
_entity.id
_entity.type
_entity.pdbx_description
1 polymer ?
#
loop_
_entity_poly.entity_id
_entity_poly.type
_entity_poly.pdbx_seq_one_letter_code
_entity_poly.pdbx_strand_id
1 'polypeptide(L)'
;MPLAPVLRAQAATYLIACNFAELAAQRRFKPLIVPRHPQRFDEVQALAEAQGLRVSRRSSWPAAGPVESVEALQADAWLGDTLGEMALYYGLASVALLGGSFAPLGGQNLIEAAACGCPVVMGPHTFNFLEAAELAEAEGAALRVADMGEGVQAALRLVNDSAALAKAAHAGLAFAARNRGATDRTLAALKPYLDDLQAGG
;
A
#
# COMPACT_ATOMS: atom_id res chain seq x y z
N MET A 1 -19.63 4.38 2.81
CA MET A 1 -18.46 4.54 3.70
C MET A 1 -18.00 5.99 3.66
N PRO A 2 -17.79 6.67 4.81
CA PRO A 2 -17.42 8.10 4.85
C PRO A 2 -16.01 8.42 4.34
N LEU A 3 -15.18 7.41 4.05
CA LEU A 3 -13.79 7.58 3.58
C LEU A 3 -13.66 8.03 2.11
N ALA A 4 -14.67 7.80 1.26
CA ALA A 4 -14.58 8.12 -0.16
C ALA A 4 -14.24 9.59 -0.46
N PRO A 5 -14.77 10.61 0.25
CA PRO A 5 -14.36 12.00 0.05
C PRO A 5 -12.91 12.26 0.45
N VAL A 6 -12.44 11.67 1.56
CA VAL A 6 -11.05 11.80 2.04
C VAL A 6 -10.09 11.23 1.00
N LEU A 7 -10.42 10.08 0.43
CA LEU A 7 -9.60 9.40 -0.58
C LEU A 7 -9.55 10.18 -1.90
N ARG A 8 -10.69 10.76 -2.34
CA ARG A 8 -10.75 11.57 -3.58
C ARG A 8 -9.94 12.86 -3.46
N ALA A 9 -9.94 13.50 -2.30
CA ALA A 9 -9.19 14.73 -2.07
C ALA A 9 -7.67 14.50 -1.98
N GLN A 10 -7.23 13.23 -1.82
CA GLN A 10 -5.88 12.85 -1.42
C GLN A 10 -5.23 11.87 -2.39
N ALA A 11 -5.18 12.24 -3.67
CA ALA A 11 -4.68 11.39 -4.76
C ALA A 11 -3.27 10.77 -4.55
N ALA A 12 -2.47 11.29 -3.62
CA ALA A 12 -1.13 10.77 -3.28
C ALA A 12 -1.10 9.96 -1.97
N THR A 13 -2.24 9.47 -1.50
CA THR A 13 -2.35 8.74 -0.23
C THR A 13 -2.46 7.24 -0.50
N TYR A 14 -1.71 6.43 0.25
CA TYR A 14 -1.95 4.99 0.31
C TYR A 14 -3.12 4.74 1.24
N LEU A 15 -4.10 3.99 0.80
CA LEU A 15 -5.07 3.37 1.69
C LEU A 15 -4.70 1.91 1.86
N ILE A 16 -4.46 1.52 3.08
CA ILE A 16 -4.16 0.16 3.45
C ILE A 16 -5.30 -0.33 4.32
N ALA A 17 -6.01 -1.36 3.89
CA ALA A 17 -7.06 -1.98 4.67
C ALA A 17 -6.45 -3.05 5.57
N CYS A 18 -6.45 -2.82 6.88
CA CYS A 18 -5.98 -3.79 7.86
C CYS A 18 -7.14 -4.63 8.39
N ASN A 19 -6.96 -5.94 8.38
CA ASN A 19 -7.84 -6.88 9.05
C ASN A 19 -7.09 -7.51 10.23
N PHE A 20 -7.43 -7.12 11.44
CA PHE A 20 -6.91 -7.77 12.63
C PHE A 20 -7.85 -8.92 13.00
N ALA A 21 -7.33 -10.15 12.97
CA ALA A 21 -8.11 -11.35 13.27
C ALA A 21 -8.78 -11.28 14.66
N GLU A 22 -8.14 -10.64 15.63
CA GLU A 22 -8.70 -10.44 16.98
C GLU A 22 -9.77 -9.35 17.04
N LEU A 23 -9.75 -8.38 16.11
CA LEU A 23 -10.85 -7.43 15.90
C LEU A 23 -11.94 -8.02 14.99
N ALA A 24 -11.70 -9.18 14.39
CA ALA A 24 -12.65 -9.89 13.54
C ALA A 24 -13.94 -10.30 14.27
N ALA A 25 -13.92 -10.45 15.60
CA ALA A 25 -15.13 -10.61 16.39
C ALA A 25 -16.12 -9.43 16.21
N GLN A 26 -15.66 -8.27 15.77
CA GLN A 26 -16.47 -7.08 15.48
C GLN A 26 -16.64 -6.80 13.98
N ARG A 27 -16.08 -7.62 13.07
CA ARG A 27 -16.19 -7.52 11.60
C ARG A 27 -15.90 -6.09 11.05
N ARG A 28 -14.96 -5.36 11.62
CA ARG A 28 -14.61 -4.01 11.18
C ARG A 28 -13.22 -4.01 10.53
N PHE A 29 -13.18 -3.72 9.24
CA PHE A 29 -11.94 -3.37 8.57
C PHE A 29 -11.55 -1.96 9.01
N LYS A 30 -10.32 -1.81 9.47
CA LYS A 30 -9.77 -0.53 9.86
C LYS A 30 -8.89 -0.01 8.73
N PRO A 31 -9.22 1.13 8.11
CA PRO A 31 -8.35 1.75 7.14
C PRO A 31 -7.09 2.31 7.82
N LEU A 32 -5.94 2.02 7.24
CA LEU A 32 -4.69 2.69 7.53
C LEU A 32 -4.38 3.62 6.35
N ILE A 33 -4.38 4.92 6.62
CA ILE A 33 -4.12 5.96 5.63
C ILE A 33 -2.66 6.39 5.76
N VAL A 34 -1.89 6.27 4.67
CA VAL A 34 -0.47 6.62 4.68
C VAL A 34 -0.21 7.72 3.64
N PRO A 35 -0.19 9.00 4.04
CA PRO A 35 0.15 10.09 3.13
C PRO A 35 1.63 10.00 2.73
N ARG A 36 1.91 10.20 1.43
CA ARG A 36 3.28 10.14 0.91
C ARG A 36 4.20 11.25 1.46
N HIS A 37 3.62 12.39 1.79
CA HIS A 37 4.38 13.59 2.18
C HIS A 37 4.05 14.00 3.62
N PRO A 38 5.06 14.18 4.49
CA PRO A 38 4.85 14.55 5.89
C PRO A 38 4.02 15.82 6.09
N GLN A 39 4.16 16.80 5.19
CA GLN A 39 3.42 18.06 5.23
C GLN A 39 1.90 17.90 5.16
N ARG A 40 1.43 16.68 4.78
CA ARG A 40 0.01 16.38 4.64
C ARG A 40 -0.58 15.60 5.79
N PHE A 41 0.20 15.20 6.78
CA PHE A 41 -0.30 14.37 7.87
C PHE A 41 -1.44 15.06 8.62
N ASP A 42 -1.25 16.33 9.02
CA ASP A 42 -2.27 17.09 9.74
C ASP A 42 -3.52 17.38 8.89
N GLU A 43 -3.33 17.68 7.60
CA GLU A 43 -4.41 17.89 6.65
C GLU A 43 -5.27 16.62 6.49
N VAL A 44 -4.62 15.47 6.33
CA VAL A 44 -5.32 14.18 6.14
C VAL A 44 -6.07 13.78 7.40
N GLN A 45 -5.48 13.99 8.58
CA GLN A 45 -6.19 13.78 9.84
C GLN A 45 -7.42 14.66 9.93
N ALA A 46 -7.28 15.96 9.73
CA ALA A 46 -8.39 16.91 9.80
C ALA A 46 -9.52 16.57 8.83
N LEU A 47 -9.18 16.13 7.61
CA LEU A 47 -10.16 15.67 6.63
C LEU A 47 -10.92 14.41 7.09
N ALA A 48 -10.22 13.45 7.72
CA ALA A 48 -10.84 12.25 8.23
C ALA A 48 -11.76 12.57 9.43
N GLU A 49 -11.30 13.42 10.34
CA GLU A 49 -12.07 13.87 11.50
C GLU A 49 -13.32 14.69 11.09
N ALA A 50 -13.21 15.52 10.05
CA ALA A 50 -14.34 16.24 9.48
C ALA A 50 -15.41 15.31 8.89
N GLN A 51 -15.05 14.05 8.56
CA GLN A 51 -16.01 13.00 8.18
C GLN A 51 -16.54 12.19 9.39
N GLY A 52 -16.24 12.63 10.62
CA GLY A 52 -16.68 11.99 11.86
C GLY A 52 -15.87 10.75 12.24
N LEU A 53 -14.67 10.56 11.68
CA LEU A 53 -13.79 9.44 12.02
C LEU A 53 -12.86 9.80 13.18
N ARG A 54 -12.75 8.91 14.15
CA ARG A 54 -11.68 8.99 15.16
C ARG A 54 -10.40 8.45 14.55
N VAL A 55 -9.34 9.25 14.55
CA VAL A 55 -8.05 8.91 13.94
C VAL A 55 -7.01 8.67 15.03
N SER A 56 -6.24 7.59 14.92
CA SER A 56 -5.06 7.35 15.74
C SER A 56 -3.81 7.37 14.86
N ARG A 57 -2.81 8.16 15.25
CA ARG A 57 -1.53 8.27 14.55
C ARG A 57 -0.58 7.16 14.95
N ARG A 58 0.19 6.67 13.98
CA ARG A 58 1.26 5.69 14.23
C ARG A 58 2.29 6.22 15.22
N SER A 59 2.65 7.49 15.15
CA SER A 59 3.62 8.14 16.05
C SER A 59 3.21 8.15 17.53
N SER A 60 1.92 7.98 17.82
CA SER A 60 1.40 7.91 19.20
C SER A 60 1.35 6.49 19.76
N TRP A 61 1.66 5.45 18.95
CA TRP A 61 1.56 4.07 19.41
C TRP A 61 2.77 3.66 20.25
N PRO A 62 2.59 2.79 21.24
CA PRO A 62 3.72 2.19 21.95
C PRO A 62 4.59 1.34 21.00
N ALA A 63 5.80 1.01 21.45
CA ALA A 63 6.76 0.23 20.64
C ALA A 63 6.22 -1.13 20.22
N ALA A 64 5.36 -1.75 21.04
CA ALA A 64 4.71 -3.03 20.72
C ALA A 64 3.57 -2.92 19.71
N GLY A 65 3.24 -1.71 19.26
CA GLY A 65 2.28 -1.48 18.20
C GLY A 65 0.88 -1.09 18.68
N PRO A 66 -0.11 -1.07 17.76
CA PRO A 66 -1.45 -0.53 18.04
C PRO A 66 -2.27 -1.39 19.01
N VAL A 67 -1.94 -2.66 19.18
CA VAL A 67 -2.68 -3.60 20.03
C VAL A 67 -2.57 -3.26 21.52
N GLU A 68 -1.53 -2.54 21.92
CA GLU A 68 -1.34 -2.05 23.30
C GLU A 68 -1.88 -0.63 23.50
N SER A 69 -2.44 -0.01 22.47
CA SER A 69 -3.04 1.33 22.56
C SER A 69 -4.56 1.25 22.52
N VAL A 70 -5.21 1.58 23.62
CA VAL A 70 -6.68 1.65 23.71
C VAL A 70 -7.23 2.64 22.67
N GLU A 71 -6.56 3.77 22.46
CA GLU A 71 -6.95 4.79 21.49
C GLU A 71 -6.85 4.24 20.06
N ALA A 72 -5.77 3.53 19.72
CA ALA A 72 -5.61 2.92 18.41
C ALA A 72 -6.66 1.83 18.17
N LEU A 73 -6.97 1.03 19.17
CA LEU A 73 -8.00 -0.01 19.07
C LEU A 73 -9.40 0.59 18.86
N GLN A 74 -9.72 1.71 19.53
CA GLN A 74 -11.01 2.39 19.44
C GLN A 74 -11.13 3.34 18.25
N ALA A 75 -10.03 3.70 17.59
CA ALA A 75 -10.04 4.56 16.42
C ALA A 75 -10.79 3.92 15.25
N ASP A 76 -11.42 4.75 14.41
CA ASP A 76 -12.12 4.33 13.21
C ASP A 76 -11.17 4.23 12.00
N ALA A 77 -10.04 4.95 12.06
CA ALA A 77 -8.95 4.92 11.08
C ALA A 77 -7.59 5.10 11.75
N TRP A 78 -6.56 4.54 11.13
CA TRP A 78 -5.17 4.80 11.50
C TRP A 78 -4.51 5.71 10.49
N LEU A 79 -3.61 6.56 10.95
CA LEU A 79 -2.78 7.43 10.12
C LEU A 79 -1.32 7.01 10.28
N GLY A 80 -0.71 6.55 9.20
CA GLY A 80 0.73 6.30 9.12
C GLY A 80 1.47 7.61 8.91
N ASP A 81 1.96 8.21 9.97
CA ASP A 81 2.62 9.51 10.02
C ASP A 81 4.12 9.40 10.33
N THR A 82 4.71 8.25 10.08
CA THR A 82 6.14 7.99 10.25
C THR A 82 6.79 7.65 8.91
N LEU A 83 8.07 8.01 8.75
CA LEU A 83 8.84 7.74 7.53
C LEU A 83 9.61 6.43 7.65
N GLY A 84 9.80 5.75 6.50
CA GLY A 84 10.60 4.52 6.42
C GLY A 84 9.88 3.25 6.90
N GLU A 85 8.61 3.32 7.28
CA GLU A 85 7.85 2.19 7.82
C GLU A 85 6.88 1.53 6.81
N MET A 86 7.04 1.76 5.50
CA MET A 86 6.11 1.20 4.50
C MET A 86 6.02 -0.33 4.56
N ALA A 87 7.14 -1.02 4.80
CA ALA A 87 7.14 -2.48 4.94
C ALA A 87 6.31 -2.94 6.15
N LEU A 88 6.36 -2.19 7.27
CA LEU A 88 5.49 -2.45 8.43
C LEU A 88 4.02 -2.27 8.04
N TYR A 89 3.68 -1.17 7.36
CA TYR A 89 2.30 -0.89 6.98
C TYR A 89 1.74 -1.94 6.02
N TYR A 90 2.52 -2.35 5.01
CA TYR A 90 2.11 -3.44 4.11
C TYR A 90 2.02 -4.79 4.84
N GLY A 91 2.92 -5.06 5.79
CA GLY A 91 2.88 -6.29 6.60
C GLY A 91 1.66 -6.37 7.53
N LEU A 92 1.12 -5.23 7.96
CA LEU A 92 -0.11 -5.13 8.76
C LEU A 92 -1.38 -5.18 7.89
N ALA A 93 -1.26 -4.91 6.60
CA ALA A 93 -2.38 -4.74 5.70
C ALA A 93 -2.86 -6.05 5.09
N SER A 94 -4.17 -6.22 4.96
CA SER A 94 -4.75 -7.31 4.18
C SER A 94 -4.81 -6.99 2.69
N VAL A 95 -5.02 -5.73 2.31
CA VAL A 95 -5.06 -5.25 0.92
C VAL A 95 -4.58 -3.81 0.88
N ALA A 96 -3.80 -3.45 -0.11
CA ALA A 96 -3.34 -2.08 -0.36
C ALA A 96 -4.07 -1.46 -1.57
N LEU A 97 -4.62 -0.25 -1.38
CA LEU A 97 -5.07 0.60 -2.48
C LEU A 97 -3.98 1.65 -2.75
N LEU A 98 -3.44 1.66 -3.96
CA LEU A 98 -2.39 2.61 -4.35
C LEU A 98 -3.02 3.94 -4.77
N GLY A 99 -3.17 4.86 -3.82
CA GLY A 99 -3.90 6.12 -4.00
C GLY A 99 -3.45 6.96 -5.20
N GLY A 100 -2.16 7.06 -5.45
CA GLY A 100 -1.61 7.81 -6.59
C GLY A 100 -1.93 7.24 -7.97
N SER A 101 -2.46 6.04 -8.05
CA SER A 101 -2.92 5.44 -9.31
C SER A 101 -4.38 5.80 -9.67
N PHE A 102 -5.14 6.38 -8.74
CA PHE A 102 -6.53 6.81 -8.95
C PHE A 102 -6.65 8.26 -9.43
N ALA A 103 -5.52 8.96 -9.52
CA ALA A 103 -5.39 10.27 -10.14
C ALA A 103 -4.20 10.25 -11.11
N PRO A 104 -4.08 11.22 -12.03
CA PRO A 104 -3.00 11.24 -13.04
C PRO A 104 -1.63 11.60 -12.44
N LEU A 105 -1.23 10.89 -11.38
CA LEU A 105 0.04 11.04 -10.67
C LEU A 105 1.05 9.92 -10.97
N GLY A 106 0.67 8.94 -11.81
CA GLY A 106 1.57 7.89 -12.30
C GLY A 106 1.72 6.67 -11.39
N GLY A 107 0.95 6.57 -10.32
CA GLY A 107 0.98 5.44 -9.41
C GLY A 107 2.09 5.52 -8.36
N GLN A 108 2.31 4.40 -7.69
CA GLN A 108 3.32 4.20 -6.63
C GLN A 108 3.97 2.84 -6.79
N ASN A 109 5.09 2.61 -6.09
CA ASN A 109 5.81 1.34 -6.14
C ASN A 109 4.96 0.20 -5.58
N LEU A 110 4.44 -0.63 -6.46
CA LEU A 110 3.61 -1.79 -6.10
C LEU A 110 4.44 -3.00 -5.66
N ILE A 111 5.74 -3.03 -6.04
CA ILE A 111 6.62 -4.16 -5.73
C ILE A 111 6.87 -4.27 -4.23
N GLU A 112 6.91 -3.15 -3.51
CA GLU A 112 7.05 -3.14 -2.05
C GLU A 112 5.87 -3.82 -1.35
N ALA A 113 4.64 -3.53 -1.77
CA ALA A 113 3.44 -4.18 -1.25
C ALA A 113 3.45 -5.69 -1.58
N ALA A 114 3.75 -6.03 -2.83
CA ALA A 114 3.85 -7.42 -3.28
C ALA A 114 4.92 -8.21 -2.51
N ALA A 115 6.08 -7.59 -2.22
CA ALA A 115 7.16 -8.19 -1.44
C ALA A 115 6.77 -8.49 0.02
N CYS A 116 5.79 -7.77 0.56
CA CYS A 116 5.20 -8.02 1.87
C CYS A 116 4.02 -9.01 1.84
N GLY A 117 3.69 -9.56 0.67
CA GLY A 117 2.52 -10.43 0.51
C GLY A 117 1.19 -9.68 0.63
N CYS A 118 1.20 -8.36 0.46
CA CYS A 118 0.00 -7.53 0.51
C CYS A 118 -0.60 -7.39 -0.90
N PRO A 119 -1.80 -7.94 -1.15
CA PRO A 119 -2.49 -7.78 -2.43
C PRO A 119 -2.73 -6.32 -2.78
N VAL A 120 -2.55 -5.98 -4.04
CA VAL A 120 -2.61 -4.61 -4.54
C VAL A 120 -3.87 -4.38 -5.36
N VAL A 121 -4.57 -3.28 -5.07
CA VAL A 121 -5.61 -2.70 -5.92
C VAL A 121 -5.12 -1.34 -6.41
N MET A 122 -5.13 -1.14 -7.72
CA MET A 122 -4.63 0.07 -8.36
C MET A 122 -5.66 0.64 -9.36
N GLY A 123 -5.61 1.95 -9.55
CA GLY A 123 -6.41 2.66 -10.55
C GLY A 123 -5.74 2.65 -11.94
N PRO A 124 -6.30 3.44 -12.89
CA PRO A 124 -5.84 3.44 -14.28
C PRO A 124 -4.50 4.14 -14.50
N HIS A 125 -4.04 4.99 -13.59
CA HIS A 125 -2.85 5.83 -13.81
C HIS A 125 -1.61 5.23 -13.15
N THR A 126 -0.88 4.37 -13.89
CA THR A 126 0.32 3.68 -13.42
C THR A 126 1.55 3.95 -14.28
N PHE A 127 1.59 5.05 -15.02
CA PHE A 127 2.61 5.31 -16.04
C PHE A 127 4.05 5.43 -15.52
N ASN A 128 4.27 5.76 -14.22
CA ASN A 128 5.59 5.72 -13.61
C ASN A 128 6.08 4.29 -13.31
N PHE A 129 5.17 3.31 -13.33
CA PHE A 129 5.43 1.90 -13.03
C PHE A 129 4.72 0.99 -14.04
N LEU A 130 4.58 1.43 -15.28
CA LEU A 130 3.71 0.81 -16.29
C LEU A 130 4.02 -0.67 -16.46
N GLU A 131 5.26 -1.01 -16.78
CA GLU A 131 5.68 -2.40 -17.02
C GLU A 131 5.43 -3.28 -15.77
N ALA A 132 5.81 -2.80 -14.59
CA ALA A 132 5.59 -3.54 -13.34
C ALA A 132 4.11 -3.72 -13.03
N ALA A 133 3.27 -2.72 -13.33
CA ALA A 133 1.83 -2.77 -13.11
C ALA A 133 1.15 -3.76 -14.07
N GLU A 134 1.53 -3.76 -15.35
CA GLU A 134 1.01 -4.70 -16.36
C GLU A 134 1.40 -6.15 -16.04
N LEU A 135 2.66 -6.38 -15.67
CA LEU A 135 3.13 -7.71 -15.26
C LEU A 135 2.45 -8.20 -13.99
N ALA A 136 2.31 -7.35 -12.97
CA ALA A 136 1.63 -7.70 -11.72
C ALA A 136 0.16 -8.04 -11.95
N GLU A 137 -0.53 -7.32 -12.83
CA GLU A 137 -1.91 -7.58 -13.22
C GLU A 137 -2.03 -8.93 -13.94
N ALA A 138 -1.18 -9.17 -14.94
CA ALA A 138 -1.15 -10.42 -15.71
C ALA A 138 -0.88 -11.66 -14.83
N GLU A 139 -0.10 -11.50 -13.78
CA GLU A 139 0.24 -12.57 -12.84
C GLU A 139 -0.74 -12.70 -11.66
N GLY A 140 -1.76 -11.83 -11.58
CA GLY A 140 -2.73 -11.80 -10.48
C GLY A 140 -2.17 -11.27 -9.16
N ALA A 141 -1.04 -10.59 -9.19
CA ALA A 141 -0.42 -9.92 -8.04
C ALA A 141 -1.03 -8.54 -7.76
N ALA A 142 -1.68 -7.94 -8.75
CA ALA A 142 -2.42 -6.68 -8.62
C ALA A 142 -3.74 -6.77 -9.37
N LEU A 143 -4.72 -5.98 -8.91
CA LEU A 143 -6.02 -5.80 -9.56
C LEU A 143 -6.16 -4.35 -10.00
N ARG A 144 -6.39 -4.12 -11.30
CA ARG A 144 -6.69 -2.80 -11.84
C ARG A 144 -8.19 -2.55 -11.83
N VAL A 145 -8.59 -1.36 -11.45
CA VAL A 145 -9.99 -0.93 -11.39
C VAL A 145 -10.13 0.49 -11.97
N ALA A 146 -11.35 0.88 -12.36
CA ALA A 146 -11.58 2.14 -13.05
C ALA A 146 -11.48 3.37 -12.13
N ASP A 147 -11.94 3.26 -10.89
CA ASP A 147 -11.95 4.37 -9.95
C ASP A 147 -11.81 3.92 -8.48
N MET A 148 -11.68 4.90 -7.57
CA MET A 148 -11.53 4.64 -6.14
C MET A 148 -12.75 3.94 -5.53
N GLY A 149 -13.96 4.18 -6.03
CA GLY A 149 -15.16 3.53 -5.54
C GLY A 149 -15.14 2.03 -5.84
N GLU A 150 -14.79 1.67 -7.07
CA GLU A 150 -14.58 0.29 -7.47
C GLU A 150 -13.39 -0.34 -6.70
N GLY A 151 -12.32 0.42 -6.46
CA GLY A 151 -11.16 -0.01 -5.67
C GLY A 151 -11.54 -0.41 -4.25
N VAL A 152 -12.34 0.39 -3.57
CA VAL A 152 -12.84 0.05 -2.22
C VAL A 152 -13.71 -1.21 -2.26
N GLN A 153 -14.58 -1.36 -3.26
CA GLN A 153 -15.41 -2.55 -3.39
C GLN A 153 -14.57 -3.82 -3.69
N ALA A 154 -13.55 -3.68 -4.53
CA ALA A 154 -12.61 -4.77 -4.83
C ALA A 154 -11.83 -5.21 -3.58
N ALA A 155 -11.31 -4.25 -2.81
CA ALA A 155 -10.64 -4.53 -1.55
C ALA A 155 -11.58 -5.24 -0.56
N LEU A 156 -12.82 -4.77 -0.41
CA LEU A 156 -13.81 -5.41 0.46
C LEU A 156 -14.15 -6.83 0.00
N ARG A 157 -14.24 -7.09 -1.31
CA ARG A 157 -14.42 -8.46 -1.82
C ARG A 157 -13.24 -9.35 -1.45
N LEU A 158 -12.00 -8.89 -1.68
CA LEU A 158 -10.80 -9.64 -1.35
C LEU A 158 -10.73 -10.00 0.13
N VAL A 159 -10.94 -9.05 1.04
CA VAL A 159 -10.83 -9.31 2.49
C VAL A 159 -11.97 -10.18 3.04
N ASN A 160 -13.09 -10.30 2.32
CA ASN A 160 -14.19 -11.20 2.67
C ASN A 160 -14.07 -12.60 2.04
N ASP A 161 -13.13 -12.80 1.13
CA ASP A 161 -12.83 -14.10 0.50
C ASP A 161 -11.38 -14.52 0.84
N SER A 162 -11.24 -15.36 1.85
CA SER A 162 -9.91 -15.79 2.33
C SER A 162 -9.11 -16.56 1.28
N ALA A 163 -9.78 -17.30 0.40
CA ALA A 163 -9.11 -18.04 -0.66
C ALA A 163 -8.59 -17.12 -1.76
N ALA A 164 -9.41 -16.15 -2.20
CA ALA A 164 -8.98 -15.12 -3.15
C ALA A 164 -7.86 -14.25 -2.57
N LEU A 165 -7.97 -13.86 -1.30
CA LEU A 165 -6.94 -13.09 -0.60
C LEU A 165 -5.60 -13.83 -0.56
N ALA A 166 -5.61 -15.09 -0.13
CA ALA A 166 -4.41 -15.93 -0.05
C ALA A 166 -3.79 -16.15 -1.44
N LYS A 167 -4.60 -16.36 -2.47
CA LYS A 167 -4.14 -16.50 -3.86
C LYS A 167 -3.44 -15.22 -4.34
N ALA A 168 -4.04 -14.05 -4.12
CA ALA A 168 -3.46 -12.77 -4.52
C ALA A 168 -2.16 -12.46 -3.74
N ALA A 169 -2.11 -12.75 -2.44
CA ALA A 169 -0.92 -12.60 -1.62
C ALA A 169 0.24 -13.49 -2.13
N HIS A 170 -0.05 -14.76 -2.45
CA HIS A 170 0.93 -15.68 -3.01
C HIS A 170 1.45 -15.23 -4.37
N ALA A 171 0.56 -14.77 -5.26
CA ALA A 171 0.94 -14.21 -6.55
C ALA A 171 1.84 -12.98 -6.37
N GLY A 172 1.54 -12.09 -5.41
CA GLY A 172 2.38 -10.94 -5.08
C GLY A 172 3.78 -11.33 -4.63
N LEU A 173 3.91 -12.27 -3.72
CA LEU A 173 5.21 -12.77 -3.25
C LEU A 173 6.03 -13.40 -4.40
N ALA A 174 5.39 -14.20 -5.26
CA ALA A 174 6.04 -14.81 -6.41
C ALA A 174 6.49 -13.75 -7.43
N PHE A 175 5.65 -12.76 -7.72
CA PHE A 175 5.99 -11.63 -8.57
C PHE A 175 7.19 -10.84 -8.02
N ALA A 176 7.17 -10.47 -6.74
CA ALA A 176 8.27 -9.75 -6.12
C ALA A 176 9.57 -10.56 -6.11
N ALA A 177 9.51 -11.87 -5.88
CA ALA A 177 10.67 -12.76 -5.89
C ALA A 177 11.34 -12.80 -7.28
N ARG A 178 10.57 -12.86 -8.37
CA ARG A 178 11.11 -12.83 -9.74
C ARG A 178 11.76 -11.50 -10.10
N ASN A 179 11.29 -10.41 -9.53
CA ASN A 179 11.82 -9.07 -9.77
C ASN A 179 13.00 -8.69 -8.85
N ARG A 180 13.36 -9.55 -7.89
CA ARG A 180 14.56 -9.36 -7.06
C ARG A 180 15.83 -9.49 -7.89
N GLY A 181 16.91 -8.79 -7.47
CA GLY A 181 18.22 -8.85 -8.11
C GLY A 181 18.34 -8.00 -9.38
N ALA A 182 17.39 -7.10 -9.67
CA ALA A 182 17.52 -6.16 -10.79
C ALA A 182 18.79 -5.32 -10.67
N THR A 183 19.12 -4.84 -9.47
CA THR A 183 20.36 -4.11 -9.19
C THR A 183 21.60 -4.95 -9.48
N ASP A 184 21.63 -6.20 -9.05
CA ASP A 184 22.76 -7.10 -9.28
C ASP A 184 22.94 -7.40 -10.76
N ARG A 185 21.84 -7.62 -11.48
CA ARG A 185 21.87 -7.80 -12.95
C ARG A 185 22.38 -6.55 -13.66
N THR A 186 21.94 -5.37 -13.24
CA THR A 186 22.40 -4.09 -13.79
C THR A 186 23.88 -3.87 -13.52
N LEU A 187 24.34 -4.12 -12.31
CA LEU A 187 25.75 -4.04 -11.93
C LEU A 187 26.60 -5.02 -12.75
N ALA A 188 26.15 -6.27 -12.89
CA ALA A 188 26.82 -7.26 -13.72
C ALA A 188 26.91 -6.84 -15.20
N ALA A 189 25.84 -6.24 -15.74
CA ALA A 189 25.84 -5.73 -17.10
C ALA A 189 26.74 -4.50 -17.30
N LEU A 190 26.87 -3.66 -16.27
CA LEU A 190 27.75 -2.47 -16.32
C LEU A 190 29.22 -2.79 -16.08
N LYS A 191 29.51 -3.90 -15.38
CA LYS A 191 30.89 -4.26 -15.00
C LYS A 191 31.90 -4.23 -16.14
N PRO A 192 31.65 -4.81 -17.33
CA PRO A 192 32.60 -4.74 -18.44
C PRO A 192 32.97 -3.31 -18.85
N TYR A 193 31.99 -2.41 -18.88
CA TYR A 193 32.21 -1.00 -19.23
C TYR A 193 33.03 -0.24 -18.16
N LEU A 194 32.82 -0.60 -16.89
CA LEU A 194 33.59 -0.01 -15.79
C LEU A 194 35.05 -0.52 -15.78
N ASP A 195 35.25 -1.79 -16.08
CA ASP A 195 36.60 -2.40 -16.18
C ASP A 195 37.38 -1.77 -17.37
N ASP A 196 36.75 -1.54 -18.52
CA ASP A 196 37.35 -0.86 -19.68
C ASP A 196 37.77 0.58 -19.36
N LEU A 197 36.95 1.34 -18.61
CA LEU A 197 37.27 2.71 -18.18
C LEU A 197 38.47 2.77 -17.23
N GLN A 198 38.68 1.75 -16.40
CA GLN A 198 39.83 1.64 -15.50
C GLN A 198 41.11 1.19 -16.20
N ALA A 199 41.00 0.45 -17.29
CA ALA A 199 42.14 -0.05 -18.08
C ALA A 199 42.68 0.99 -19.09
N GLY A 200 41.89 2.02 -19.41
CA GLY A 200 42.23 3.08 -20.39
C GLY A 200 42.76 4.39 -19.79
N GLY A 201 42.96 4.45 -18.44
CA GLY A 201 43.57 5.58 -17.71
C GLY A 201 44.92 5.23 -17.15
#